data_08cd0b7baa2c08233fe5eb6f31ad0568
#
_entry.id   08cd0b7baa2c08233fe5eb6f31ad0568
#
_cell.length_a   1.000
_cell.length_b   1.000
_cell.length_c   1.000
_cell.angle_alpha   90.00
_cell.angle_beta   90.00
_cell.angle_gamma   90.00
#
_symmetry.space_group_name_H-M   'P 1'
#
loop_
_entity.id
_entity.type
_entity.pdbx_description
1 polymer ?
#
loop_
_entity_poly.entity_id
_entity_poly.type
_entity_poly.pdbx_seq_one_letter_code
_entity_poly.pdbx_strand_id
1 'polypeptide(L)'
;PPAAAANLGPDAQARFINLKAWRAEVAREHNLPAYVIFHDATLAAIAERNPASLDDLQGISGMGAKKLEAYGAEVLRVCQQG
;
A
#
# COMPACT_ATOMS: atom_id res chain seq x y z
N PRO A 1 -0.30 5.00 -16.95
CA PRO A 1 -0.52 4.59 -15.56
C PRO A 1 -0.26 3.11 -15.37
N PRO A 2 0.10 2.67 -14.16
CA PRO A 2 0.31 1.26 -13.92
C PRO A 2 -0.98 0.47 -14.17
N ALA A 3 -0.85 -0.68 -14.82
CA ALA A 3 -2.00 -1.54 -15.08
C ALA A 3 -2.73 -1.91 -13.78
N ALA A 4 -2.00 -2.01 -12.67
CA ALA A 4 -2.55 -2.38 -11.38
C ALA A 4 -3.62 -1.41 -10.89
N ALA A 5 -3.54 -0.12 -11.27
CA ALA A 5 -4.48 0.91 -10.83
C ALA A 5 -5.64 1.12 -11.80
N ALA A 6 -5.61 0.47 -12.97
CA ALA A 6 -6.54 0.79 -14.07
C ALA A 6 -8.01 0.52 -13.72
N ASN A 7 -8.26 -0.44 -12.82
CA ASN A 7 -9.62 -0.89 -12.50
C ASN A 7 -10.11 -0.47 -11.13
N LEU A 8 -9.40 0.43 -10.46
CA LEU A 8 -9.81 0.88 -9.13
C LEU A 8 -10.93 1.92 -9.23
N GLY A 9 -11.92 1.79 -8.36
CA GLY A 9 -12.95 2.81 -8.22
C GLY A 9 -12.40 4.09 -7.57
N PRO A 10 -13.22 5.16 -7.49
CA PRO A 10 -12.73 6.47 -7.02
C PRO A 10 -12.11 6.43 -5.61
N ASP A 11 -12.74 5.73 -4.67
CA ASP A 11 -12.22 5.69 -3.30
C ASP A 11 -10.91 4.91 -3.25
N ALA A 12 -10.85 3.78 -3.96
CA ALA A 12 -9.63 2.97 -4.02
C ALA A 12 -8.50 3.72 -4.73
N GLN A 13 -8.83 4.51 -5.76
CA GLN A 13 -7.84 5.35 -6.42
C GLN A 13 -7.23 6.35 -5.44
N ALA A 14 -8.05 6.99 -4.63
CA ALA A 14 -7.57 7.96 -3.64
C ALA A 14 -6.63 7.26 -2.64
N ARG A 15 -7.02 6.08 -2.16
CA ARG A 15 -6.17 5.32 -1.25
C ARG A 15 -4.85 4.92 -1.92
N PHE A 16 -4.91 4.51 -3.18
CA PHE A 16 -3.72 4.14 -3.94
C PHE A 16 -2.75 5.31 -4.06
N ILE A 17 -3.26 6.50 -4.38
CA ILE A 17 -2.43 7.71 -4.47
C ILE A 17 -1.77 8.00 -3.13
N ASN A 18 -2.53 7.91 -2.04
CA ASN A 18 -1.99 8.16 -0.71
C ASN A 18 -0.93 7.12 -0.31
N LEU A 19 -1.15 5.86 -0.66
CA LEU A 19 -0.18 4.80 -0.39
C LEU A 19 1.11 5.01 -1.18
N LYS A 20 1.00 5.45 -2.44
CA LYS A 20 2.18 5.73 -3.25
C LYS A 20 2.97 6.89 -2.68
N ALA A 21 2.30 7.93 -2.20
CA ALA A 21 2.96 9.07 -1.57
C ALA A 21 3.69 8.63 -0.29
N TRP A 22 3.05 7.83 0.53
CA TRP A 22 3.66 7.28 1.73
C TRP A 22 4.89 6.42 1.38
N ARG A 23 4.74 5.53 0.41
CA ARG A 23 5.84 4.67 -0.03
C ARG A 23 7.04 5.49 -0.49
N ALA A 24 6.79 6.57 -1.24
CA ALA A 24 7.86 7.42 -1.73
C ALA A 24 8.65 8.04 -0.57
N GLU A 25 7.96 8.45 0.49
CA GLU A 25 8.63 9.00 1.67
C GLU A 25 9.48 7.95 2.38
N VAL A 26 8.94 6.75 2.58
CA VAL A 26 9.67 5.66 3.24
C VAL A 26 10.90 5.30 2.41
N ALA A 27 10.74 5.17 1.10
CA ALA A 27 11.85 4.83 0.22
C ALA A 27 12.95 5.88 0.29
N ARG A 28 12.58 7.16 0.32
CA ARG A 28 13.52 8.26 0.41
C ARG A 28 14.28 8.23 1.74
N GLU A 29 13.58 7.97 2.83
CA GLU A 29 14.20 7.88 4.15
C GLU A 29 15.26 6.80 4.23
N HIS A 30 15.04 5.71 3.51
CA HIS A 30 15.95 4.56 3.54
C HIS A 30 16.90 4.53 2.34
N ASN A 31 16.83 5.51 1.44
CA ASN A 31 17.63 5.55 0.23
C ASN A 31 17.46 4.30 -0.63
N LEU A 32 16.21 3.86 -0.76
CA LEU A 32 15.86 2.66 -1.52
C LEU A 32 14.93 3.01 -2.67
N PRO A 33 14.95 2.22 -3.76
CA PRO A 33 13.92 2.35 -4.79
C PRO A 33 12.54 2.03 -4.21
N ALA A 34 11.52 2.70 -4.71
CA ALA A 34 10.16 2.55 -4.20
C ALA A 34 9.68 1.10 -4.21
N TYR A 35 10.00 0.34 -5.26
CA TYR A 35 9.53 -1.04 -5.38
C TYR A 35 10.09 -1.97 -4.31
N VAL A 36 11.19 -1.59 -3.67
CA VAL A 36 11.76 -2.38 -2.57
C VAL A 36 10.83 -2.35 -1.36
N ILE A 37 10.13 -1.25 -1.16
CA ILE A 37 9.14 -1.15 -0.08
C ILE A 37 7.91 -1.98 -0.44
N PHE A 38 7.25 -1.65 -1.55
CA PHE A 38 6.13 -2.41 -2.11
C PHE A 38 6.05 -2.16 -3.61
N HIS A 39 5.64 -3.17 -4.36
CA HIS A 39 5.30 -3.00 -5.77
C HIS A 39 3.96 -2.28 -5.90
N ASP A 40 3.74 -1.64 -7.05
CA ASP A 40 2.48 -0.97 -7.34
C ASP A 40 1.29 -1.92 -7.24
N ALA A 41 1.44 -3.16 -7.72
CA ALA A 41 0.36 -4.15 -7.64
C ALA A 41 -0.05 -4.44 -6.20
N THR A 42 0.90 -4.48 -5.28
CA THR A 42 0.61 -4.69 -3.87
C THR A 42 -0.17 -3.51 -3.30
N LEU A 43 0.25 -2.29 -3.59
CA LEU A 43 -0.44 -1.10 -3.13
C LEU A 43 -1.86 -1.01 -3.71
N ALA A 44 -2.03 -1.38 -4.96
CA ALA A 44 -3.35 -1.41 -5.58
C ALA A 44 -4.27 -2.42 -4.90
N ALA A 45 -3.75 -3.60 -4.57
CA ALA A 45 -4.52 -4.62 -3.87
C ALA A 45 -4.93 -4.16 -2.48
N ILE A 46 -4.04 -3.47 -1.77
CA ILE A 46 -4.35 -2.89 -0.46
C ILE A 46 -5.45 -1.84 -0.60
N ALA A 47 -5.30 -0.96 -1.58
CA ALA A 47 -6.27 0.12 -1.81
C ALA A 47 -7.66 -0.44 -2.12
N GLU A 48 -7.72 -1.48 -2.93
CA GLU A 48 -8.98 -2.12 -3.29
C GLU A 48 -9.63 -2.80 -2.09
N ARG A 49 -8.83 -3.47 -1.27
CA ARG A 49 -9.35 -4.19 -0.10
C ARG A 49 -9.86 -3.25 0.99
N ASN A 50 -9.32 -2.04 1.07
CA ASN A 50 -9.68 -1.05 2.10
C ASN A 50 -9.61 -1.68 3.50
N PRO A 51 -8.41 -2.08 3.95
CA PRO A 51 -8.27 -2.82 5.20
C PRO A 51 -8.65 -1.97 6.42
N ALA A 52 -9.31 -2.59 7.38
CA ALA A 52 -9.64 -1.96 8.66
C ALA A 52 -8.75 -2.47 9.79
N SER A 53 -8.04 -3.57 9.59
CA SER A 53 -7.21 -4.19 10.61
C SER A 53 -5.99 -4.86 9.97
N LEU A 54 -5.04 -5.24 10.81
CA LEU A 54 -3.86 -5.98 10.33
C LEU A 54 -4.26 -7.31 9.70
N ASP A 55 -5.29 -7.97 10.23
CA ASP A 55 -5.78 -9.23 9.66
C ASP A 55 -6.22 -9.04 8.22
N ASP A 56 -6.80 -7.89 7.90
CA ASP A 56 -7.26 -7.61 6.54
C ASP A 56 -6.11 -7.48 5.55
N LEU A 57 -4.90 -7.22 6.04
CA LEU A 57 -3.72 -7.13 5.19
C LEU A 57 -3.10 -8.48 4.88
N GLN A 58 -3.44 -9.51 5.65
CA GLN A 58 -2.90 -10.84 5.42
C GLN A 58 -3.45 -11.42 4.12
N GLY A 59 -2.60 -12.19 3.45
CA GLY A 59 -3.00 -12.83 2.20
C GLY A 59 -2.85 -11.97 0.96
N ILE A 60 -2.51 -10.69 1.12
CA ILE A 60 -2.23 -9.83 -0.03
C ILE A 60 -0.85 -10.20 -0.58
N SER A 61 -0.79 -10.45 -1.88
CA SER A 61 0.48 -10.76 -2.54
C SER A 61 1.46 -9.61 -2.35
N GLY A 62 2.66 -9.92 -1.88
CA GLY A 62 3.68 -8.91 -1.60
C GLY A 62 3.65 -8.39 -0.18
N MET A 63 2.65 -8.79 0.62
CA MET A 63 2.55 -8.42 2.04
C MET A 63 2.93 -9.64 2.88
N GLY A 64 4.21 -9.96 2.91
CA GLY A 64 4.70 -11.04 3.76
C GLY A 64 4.75 -10.64 5.23
N ALA A 65 5.05 -11.59 6.10
CA ALA A 65 5.06 -11.36 7.55
C ALA A 65 5.99 -10.21 7.95
N LYS A 66 7.15 -10.11 7.31
CA LYS A 66 8.11 -9.05 7.65
C LYS A 66 7.59 -7.66 7.28
N LYS A 67 6.96 -7.54 6.12
CA LYS A 67 6.41 -6.25 5.69
C LYS A 67 5.19 -5.88 6.50
N LEU A 68 4.38 -6.86 6.85
CA LEU A 68 3.25 -6.64 7.72
C LEU A 68 3.71 -6.09 9.08
N GLU A 69 4.74 -6.69 9.65
CA GLU A 69 5.29 -6.23 10.91
C GLU A 69 5.91 -4.85 10.81
N ALA A 70 6.66 -4.60 9.72
CA ALA A 70 7.38 -3.33 9.56
C ALA A 70 6.47 -2.17 9.19
N TYR A 71 5.45 -2.40 8.35
CA TYR A 71 4.68 -1.32 7.73
C TYR A 71 3.18 -1.42 7.92
N GLY A 72 2.68 -2.52 8.46
CA GLY A 72 1.23 -2.76 8.52
C GLY A 72 0.45 -1.65 9.20
N ALA A 73 0.90 -1.21 10.36
CA ALA A 73 0.20 -0.16 11.09
C ALA A 73 0.16 1.16 10.32
N GLU A 74 1.27 1.52 9.66
CA GLU A 74 1.32 2.74 8.87
C GLU A 74 0.42 2.65 7.64
N VAL A 75 0.42 1.50 6.99
CA VAL A 75 -0.45 1.27 5.83
C VAL A 75 -1.91 1.45 6.22
N LEU A 76 -2.32 0.90 7.37
CA LEU A 76 -3.68 1.08 7.86
C LEU A 76 -4.01 2.55 8.09
N ARG A 77 -3.09 3.27 8.72
CA ARG A 77 -3.27 4.69 8.97
C ARG A 77 -3.49 5.47 7.67
N VAL A 78 -2.66 5.18 6.67
CA VAL A 78 -2.77 5.84 5.37
C VAL A 78 -4.10 5.54 4.70
N CYS A 79 -4.55 4.30 4.75
CA CYS A 79 -5.84 3.90 4.18
C CYS A 79 -7.02 4.61 4.84
N GLN A 80 -6.88 4.96 6.11
CA GLN A 80 -7.96 5.62 6.86
C GLN A 80 -7.98 7.12 6.71
N GLN A 81 -6.94 7.71 6.15
CA GLN A 81 -6.88 9.15 5.93
C GLN A 81 -7.85 9.65 4.86
N GLY A 82 -8.27 8.76 4.01
CA GLY A 82 -9.22 8.96 2.94
C GLY A 82 -9.78 10.27 2.76
#